data_7fac88672a4466440143b12937b473d9
#
_entry.id   7fac88672a4466440143b12937b473d9
#
_cell.length_a   1.000
_cell.length_b   1.000
_cell.length_c   1.000
_cell.angle_alpha   90.00
_cell.angle_beta   90.00
_cell.angle_gamma   90.00
#
_symmetry.space_group_name_H-M   'P 1'
#
loop_
_entity.id
_entity.type
_entity.pdbx_description
1 polymer ?
#
loop_
_entity_poly.entity_id
_entity_poly.type
_entity_poly.pdbx_seq_one_letter_code
_entity_poly.pdbx_strand_id
1 'polypeptide(L)'
;MRLLAALLLLCAFTTVSCGGAGSGESVTVLGSWTGAEGDAFRAMLSGFEKSTGIHVDYTGTRDARAVLASELHDGTPPDTAVLANPGDLRTYAAAGELRPVGGARQGIGGDLTGATGPDGVRRPYGIVVKAAVKGLIWYAPRSLPADTRARLAQPIGSFDDLAKIASGAASKPWCLGLADTSNSGWPGTDWIEDVLLHESGPAVYDQWVSGTLAWTSDPVRKAWQKFGSVVAGTPSGTDAVLLTGYGKAGAPMFASPPGCLFDHAGSFITAFYGQTSGRPQAGGDYDFVPFPGGQAVEIGGDLLGMFRATPAARKLVAYLTTAKAQETWIQRPGSGAFSLNRSVPPSDYPDPLSRRIAQTLASARTVRFDGSDSMPTVMAAAFDHAVLEYVTDPTAKRLDAILASLDKVRRTTRFER
;
A
#
# COMPACT_ATOMS: atom_id res chain seq x y z
N MET A 1 87.94 28.45 22.21
CA MET A 1 88.47 27.52 21.22
C MET A 1 87.53 26.34 21.13
N ARG A 2 86.78 26.24 20.11
CA ARG A 2 86.08 25.14 19.37
C ARG A 2 84.86 25.69 18.68
N LEU A 3 85.02 25.91 17.39
CA LEU A 3 83.89 26.19 16.45
C LEU A 3 82.97 25.00 16.35
N LEU A 4 81.70 25.26 16.45
CA LEU A 4 80.64 24.32 16.03
C LEU A 4 79.85 24.96 14.86
N ALA A 5 80.09 24.41 13.68
CA ALA A 5 79.31 24.74 12.50
C ALA A 5 77.91 24.13 12.56
N ALA A 6 76.93 24.98 12.51
CA ALA A 6 75.51 24.51 12.39
C ALA A 6 75.16 24.33 10.91
N LEU A 7 74.91 23.09 10.52
CA LEU A 7 74.41 22.72 9.18
C LEU A 7 72.86 22.86 9.19
N LEU A 8 72.36 23.86 8.49
CA LEU A 8 70.91 24.01 8.26
C LEU A 8 70.47 23.06 7.10
N LEU A 9 69.82 22.01 7.47
CA LEU A 9 69.09 21.11 6.50
C LEU A 9 67.79 21.75 6.13
N LEU A 10 67.67 22.23 4.91
CA LEU A 10 66.44 22.72 4.31
C LEU A 10 65.57 21.51 3.87
N CYS A 11 64.60 21.09 4.68
CA CYS A 11 63.60 20.11 4.30
C CYS A 11 62.55 20.80 3.42
N ALA A 12 62.65 20.59 2.12
CA ALA A 12 61.57 20.94 1.17
C ALA A 12 60.38 20.01 1.41
N PHE A 13 59.34 20.49 2.07
CA PHE A 13 58.03 19.80 2.13
C PHE A 13 57.36 19.95 0.77
N THR A 14 57.48 18.92 -0.06
CA THR A 14 56.57 18.75 -1.21
C THR A 14 55.18 18.39 -0.65
N THR A 15 54.27 19.35 -0.63
CA THR A 15 52.84 19.09 -0.41
C THR A 15 52.35 18.28 -1.59
N VAL A 16 52.27 16.96 -1.42
CA VAL A 16 51.49 16.10 -2.27
C VAL A 16 50.04 16.51 -2.02
N SER A 17 49.47 17.34 -2.88
CA SER A 17 48.05 17.57 -2.98
C SER A 17 47.44 16.23 -3.37
N CYS A 18 46.92 15.47 -2.39
CA CYS A 18 45.99 14.41 -2.64
C CYS A 18 44.78 15.05 -3.35
N GLY A 19 44.72 14.85 -4.66
CA GLY A 19 43.54 15.18 -5.43
C GLY A 19 42.35 14.55 -4.73
N GLY A 20 41.47 15.40 -4.19
CA GLY A 20 40.22 14.95 -3.62
C GLY A 20 39.47 14.16 -4.69
N ALA A 21 39.33 12.87 -4.45
CA ALA A 21 38.24 12.16 -5.11
C ALA A 21 36.99 12.99 -4.84
N GLY A 22 36.46 13.61 -5.87
CA GLY A 22 35.29 14.44 -5.77
C GLY A 22 34.22 13.63 -5.04
N SER A 23 33.83 14.09 -3.84
CA SER A 23 32.66 13.58 -3.18
C SER A 23 31.48 13.94 -4.09
N GLY A 24 31.15 13.05 -5.03
CA GLY A 24 29.97 13.19 -5.86
C GLY A 24 28.76 13.43 -4.97
N GLU A 25 27.87 14.30 -5.39
CA GLU A 25 26.61 14.52 -4.67
C GLU A 25 25.93 13.16 -4.46
N SER A 26 25.50 12.85 -3.22
CA SER A 26 24.84 11.59 -2.89
C SER A 26 23.53 11.84 -2.16
N VAL A 27 22.62 10.85 -2.21
CA VAL A 27 21.35 10.87 -1.51
C VAL A 27 21.11 9.52 -0.85
N THR A 28 20.71 9.54 0.42
CA THR A 28 20.39 8.34 1.20
C THR A 28 18.89 8.03 1.12
N VAL A 29 18.57 6.76 0.89
CA VAL A 29 17.19 6.26 0.79
C VAL A 29 17.04 5.03 1.67
N LEU A 30 16.17 5.09 2.67
CA LEU A 30 15.76 3.94 3.46
C LEU A 30 14.44 3.37 2.92
N GLY A 31 14.31 2.05 2.77
CA GLY A 31 13.09 1.44 2.30
C GLY A 31 12.86 0.03 2.83
N SER A 32 11.61 -0.45 2.70
CA SER A 32 11.20 -1.79 3.12
C SER A 32 11.44 -2.87 2.08
N TRP A 33 11.78 -2.51 0.85
CA TRP A 33 11.90 -3.44 -0.26
C TRP A 33 13.25 -4.16 -0.26
N THR A 34 13.19 -5.49 -0.24
CA THR A 34 14.34 -6.40 -0.30
C THR A 34 14.14 -7.40 -1.44
N GLY A 35 15.18 -8.18 -1.79
CA GLY A 35 15.08 -9.18 -2.86
C GLY A 35 14.60 -8.57 -4.18
N ALA A 36 13.68 -9.24 -4.88
CA ALA A 36 13.20 -8.84 -6.20
C ALA A 36 12.55 -7.44 -6.23
N GLU A 37 11.82 -7.04 -5.19
CA GLU A 37 11.25 -5.69 -5.07
C GLU A 37 12.35 -4.65 -4.91
N GLY A 38 13.34 -4.92 -4.06
CA GLY A 38 14.52 -4.05 -3.88
C GLY A 38 15.30 -3.90 -5.18
N ASP A 39 15.45 -4.98 -5.96
CA ASP A 39 16.13 -4.95 -7.25
C ASP A 39 15.33 -4.14 -8.30
N ALA A 40 14.00 -4.21 -8.25
CA ALA A 40 13.15 -3.37 -9.10
C ALA A 40 13.33 -1.88 -8.78
N PHE A 41 13.36 -1.53 -7.50
CA PHE A 41 13.58 -0.15 -7.07
C PHE A 41 14.99 0.34 -7.40
N ARG A 42 16.04 -0.45 -7.12
CA ARG A 42 17.42 -0.11 -7.52
C ARG A 42 17.57 0.14 -9.02
N ALA A 43 16.84 -0.60 -9.86
CA ALA A 43 16.86 -0.34 -11.31
C ALA A 43 16.24 1.03 -11.65
N MET A 44 15.21 1.46 -10.95
CA MET A 44 14.64 2.80 -11.10
C MET A 44 15.64 3.87 -10.62
N LEU A 45 16.28 3.65 -9.46
CA LEU A 45 17.31 4.54 -8.94
C LEU A 45 18.54 4.65 -9.87
N SER A 46 18.96 3.55 -10.49
CA SER A 46 20.04 3.56 -11.49
C SER A 46 19.75 4.49 -12.69
N GLY A 47 18.48 4.65 -13.08
CA GLY A 47 18.08 5.64 -14.07
C GLY A 47 18.33 7.09 -13.60
N PHE A 48 18.09 7.36 -12.32
CA PHE A 48 18.40 8.64 -11.70
C PHE A 48 19.91 8.92 -11.68
N GLU A 49 20.70 7.96 -11.18
CA GLU A 49 22.16 8.07 -11.12
C GLU A 49 22.76 8.36 -12.50
N LYS A 50 22.33 7.60 -13.52
CA LYS A 50 22.81 7.81 -14.91
C LYS A 50 22.45 9.17 -15.48
N SER A 51 21.31 9.73 -15.10
CA SER A 51 20.83 11.00 -15.65
C SER A 51 21.37 12.22 -14.92
N THR A 52 21.77 12.09 -13.66
CA THR A 52 22.16 13.21 -12.80
C THR A 52 23.60 13.16 -12.33
N GLY A 53 24.26 12.01 -12.35
CA GLY A 53 25.55 11.79 -11.73
C GLY A 53 25.52 11.74 -10.20
N ILE A 54 24.34 11.79 -9.58
CA ILE A 54 24.15 11.73 -8.12
C ILE A 54 24.08 10.26 -7.71
N HIS A 55 24.93 9.86 -6.77
CA HIS A 55 24.88 8.49 -6.24
C HIS A 55 23.72 8.30 -5.26
N VAL A 56 23.05 7.14 -5.32
CA VAL A 56 21.96 6.78 -4.40
C VAL A 56 22.41 5.65 -3.48
N ASP A 57 22.52 5.96 -2.21
CA ASP A 57 22.78 4.99 -1.16
C ASP A 57 21.45 4.43 -0.63
N TYR A 58 21.04 3.28 -1.19
CA TYR A 58 19.78 2.63 -0.85
C TYR A 58 19.98 1.51 0.17
N THR A 59 19.41 1.70 1.37
CA THR A 59 19.27 0.67 2.41
C THR A 59 17.87 0.06 2.38
N GLY A 60 17.77 -1.22 1.98
CA GLY A 60 16.53 -1.99 2.00
C GLY A 60 16.50 -2.96 3.18
N THR A 61 15.51 -2.81 4.07
CA THR A 61 15.31 -3.71 5.22
C THR A 61 13.83 -3.85 5.57
N ARG A 62 13.40 -5.07 5.97
CA ARG A 62 12.02 -5.28 6.44
C ARG A 62 11.71 -4.53 7.73
N ASP A 63 12.73 -4.15 8.49
CA ASP A 63 12.63 -3.38 9.72
C ASP A 63 12.79 -1.87 9.49
N ALA A 64 12.51 -1.37 8.28
CA ALA A 64 12.72 0.03 7.89
C ALA A 64 12.07 1.03 8.85
N ARG A 65 10.89 0.71 9.40
CA ARG A 65 10.21 1.56 10.38
C ARG A 65 11.00 1.70 11.69
N ALA A 66 11.55 0.59 12.21
CA ALA A 66 12.35 0.60 13.44
C ALA A 66 13.69 1.31 13.22
N VAL A 67 14.33 1.08 12.06
CA VAL A 67 15.57 1.77 11.68
C VAL A 67 15.34 3.28 11.56
N LEU A 68 14.29 3.70 10.86
CA LEU A 68 13.94 5.12 10.74
C LEU A 68 13.69 5.79 12.10
N ALA A 69 12.95 5.10 12.99
CA ALA A 69 12.68 5.62 14.32
C ALA A 69 13.98 5.81 15.13
N SER A 70 14.93 4.88 15.02
CA SER A 70 16.26 5.00 15.66
C SER A 70 17.06 6.15 15.08
N GLU A 71 17.15 6.27 13.76
CA GLU A 71 17.92 7.32 13.09
C GLU A 71 17.34 8.72 13.36
N LEU A 72 16.01 8.84 13.47
CA LEU A 72 15.35 10.08 13.90
C LEU A 72 15.69 10.43 15.35
N HIS A 73 15.67 9.43 16.26
CA HIS A 73 16.04 9.62 17.66
C HIS A 73 17.49 10.09 17.81
N ASP A 74 18.38 9.52 17.01
CA ASP A 74 19.82 9.84 17.01
C ASP A 74 20.15 11.16 16.28
N GLY A 75 19.15 11.80 15.67
CA GLY A 75 19.32 13.05 14.91
C GLY A 75 20.04 12.89 13.58
N THR A 76 20.10 11.68 13.05
CA THR A 76 20.77 11.31 11.78
C THR A 76 19.84 10.68 10.76
N PRO A 77 18.66 11.28 10.47
CA PRO A 77 17.72 10.68 9.53
C PRO A 77 18.29 10.56 8.12
N PRO A 78 17.80 9.60 7.30
CA PRO A 78 18.12 9.53 5.88
C PRO A 78 17.60 10.77 5.16
N ASP A 79 18.06 11.01 3.92
CA ASP A 79 17.47 12.08 3.11
C ASP A 79 16.01 11.80 2.79
N THR A 80 15.72 10.55 2.40
CA THR A 80 14.37 10.09 2.10
C THR A 80 14.12 8.70 2.69
N ALA A 81 12.87 8.43 3.08
CA ALA A 81 12.47 7.09 3.49
C ALA A 81 11.11 6.69 2.91
N VAL A 82 10.97 5.39 2.64
CA VAL A 82 9.71 4.79 2.23
C VAL A 82 8.86 4.51 3.48
N LEU A 83 7.65 5.03 3.46
CA LEU A 83 6.63 4.88 4.50
C LEU A 83 5.52 3.97 3.96
N ALA A 84 5.11 3.01 4.76
CA ALA A 84 4.12 2.01 4.34
C ALA A 84 2.70 2.57 4.18
N ASN A 85 2.40 3.69 4.84
CA ASN A 85 1.04 4.23 4.88
C ASN A 85 0.97 5.74 5.10
N PRO A 86 -0.16 6.40 4.77
CA PRO A 86 -0.37 7.83 5.00
C PRO A 86 -0.43 8.23 6.48
N GLY A 87 -0.79 7.32 7.39
CA GLY A 87 -0.83 7.57 8.82
C GLY A 87 0.56 7.91 9.37
N ASP A 88 1.57 7.11 9.00
CA ASP A 88 2.97 7.36 9.35
C ASP A 88 3.47 8.70 8.76
N LEU A 89 3.13 8.97 7.49
CA LEU A 89 3.50 10.24 6.84
C LEU A 89 2.93 11.44 7.59
N ARG A 90 1.66 11.40 7.99
CA ARG A 90 1.03 12.47 8.76
C ARG A 90 1.68 12.65 10.13
N THR A 91 1.98 11.55 10.81
CA THR A 91 2.64 11.57 12.12
C THR A 91 4.01 12.27 12.05
N TYR A 92 4.85 11.88 11.08
CA TYR A 92 6.16 12.52 10.90
C TYR A 92 6.05 13.97 10.40
N ALA A 93 5.05 14.29 9.57
CA ALA A 93 4.82 15.66 9.12
C ALA A 93 4.42 16.58 10.28
N ALA A 94 3.49 16.15 11.13
CA ALA A 94 3.04 16.90 12.30
C ALA A 94 4.14 17.08 13.35
N ALA A 95 5.04 16.10 13.49
CA ALA A 95 6.23 16.19 14.34
C ALA A 95 7.31 17.14 13.78
N GLY A 96 7.18 17.57 12.50
CA GLY A 96 8.20 18.43 11.86
C GLY A 96 9.44 17.67 11.35
N GLU A 97 9.38 16.35 11.35
CA GLU A 97 10.46 15.49 10.83
C GLU A 97 10.51 15.50 9.30
N LEU A 98 9.36 15.55 8.64
CA LEU A 98 9.28 15.61 7.19
C LEU A 98 9.39 17.05 6.66
N ARG A 99 9.93 17.16 5.47
CA ARG A 99 10.01 18.40 4.69
C ARG A 99 8.98 18.35 3.54
N PRO A 100 8.29 19.46 3.25
CA PRO A 100 7.33 19.49 2.14
C PRO A 100 7.99 19.15 0.81
N VAL A 101 7.30 18.33 0.00
CA VAL A 101 7.73 18.02 -1.36
C VAL A 101 7.03 18.99 -2.31
N GLY A 102 7.79 19.97 -2.84
CA GLY A 102 7.26 20.96 -3.77
C GLY A 102 7.03 20.36 -5.15
N GLY A 103 5.93 20.75 -5.82
CA GLY A 103 5.73 20.52 -7.25
C GLY A 103 5.40 19.10 -7.70
N ALA A 104 5.38 18.14 -6.83
CA ALA A 104 5.00 16.76 -7.15
C ALA A 104 3.46 16.68 -7.33
N ARG A 105 2.98 17.01 -8.52
CA ARG A 105 1.58 16.74 -8.88
C ARG A 105 1.41 15.23 -9.03
N GLN A 106 0.82 14.59 -8.05
CA GLN A 106 0.39 13.21 -8.19
C GLN A 106 -0.86 13.18 -9.09
N GLY A 107 -0.80 12.38 -10.16
CA GLY A 107 -1.76 12.48 -11.25
C GLY A 107 -3.16 11.97 -10.90
N ILE A 108 -3.27 10.71 -10.43
CA ILE A 108 -4.52 10.05 -10.07
C ILE A 108 -4.67 10.12 -8.54
N GLY A 109 -5.85 10.50 -8.05
CA GLY A 109 -6.14 10.50 -6.62
C GLY A 109 -5.92 11.84 -5.89
N GLY A 110 -5.30 12.84 -6.52
CA GLY A 110 -5.17 14.18 -5.92
C GLY A 110 -4.20 14.24 -4.72
N ASP A 111 -4.67 14.76 -3.58
CA ASP A 111 -3.84 15.00 -2.39
C ASP A 111 -3.79 13.78 -1.45
N LEU A 112 -3.23 12.67 -1.92
CA LEU A 112 -3.07 11.44 -1.13
C LEU A 112 -1.94 11.55 -0.08
N THR A 113 -1.02 12.50 -0.25
CA THR A 113 0.17 12.67 0.60
C THR A 113 0.18 14.00 1.35
N GLY A 114 -0.97 14.68 1.38
CA GLY A 114 -1.14 15.89 2.15
C GLY A 114 -1.19 15.62 3.65
N ALA A 115 -0.45 16.43 4.40
CA ALA A 115 -0.45 16.42 5.85
C ALA A 115 -0.33 17.85 6.39
N THR A 116 -0.73 18.05 7.65
CA THR A 116 -0.61 19.33 8.33
C THR A 116 0.71 19.39 9.09
N GLY A 117 1.56 20.35 8.75
CA GLY A 117 2.84 20.56 9.42
C GLY A 117 2.70 21.25 10.78
N PRO A 118 3.82 21.47 11.51
CA PRO A 118 3.82 22.12 12.82
C PRO A 118 3.27 23.55 12.79
N ASP A 119 3.32 24.20 11.64
CA ASP A 119 2.79 25.55 11.41
C ASP A 119 1.26 25.58 11.14
N GLY A 120 0.59 24.43 11.21
CA GLY A 120 -0.84 24.28 10.94
C GLY A 120 -1.22 24.35 9.47
N VAL A 121 -0.25 24.39 8.54
CA VAL A 121 -0.52 24.48 7.09
C VAL A 121 -0.42 23.10 6.43
N ARG A 122 -1.46 22.76 5.68
CA ARG A 122 -1.49 21.50 4.92
C ARG A 122 -0.67 21.61 3.64
N ARG A 123 0.23 20.65 3.43
CA ARG A 123 1.12 20.54 2.25
C ARG A 123 1.34 19.08 1.89
N PRO A 124 1.77 18.75 0.66
CA PRO A 124 2.28 17.42 0.34
C PRO A 124 3.63 17.19 1.03
N TYR A 125 3.77 16.07 1.75
CA TYR A 125 4.99 15.68 2.45
C TYR A 125 5.65 14.42 1.89
N GLY A 126 5.05 13.83 0.86
CA GLY A 126 5.59 12.65 0.19
C GLY A 126 5.05 12.49 -1.21
N ILE A 127 5.48 11.43 -1.87
CA ILE A 127 4.99 10.97 -3.16
C ILE A 127 4.62 9.49 -3.03
N VAL A 128 3.59 9.04 -3.75
CA VAL A 128 3.32 7.61 -3.89
C VAL A 128 4.27 7.05 -4.94
N VAL A 129 5.16 6.16 -4.52
CA VAL A 129 6.16 5.54 -5.40
C VAL A 129 5.65 4.26 -6.02
N LYS A 130 4.87 3.51 -5.24
CA LYS A 130 4.26 2.25 -5.64
C LYS A 130 2.83 2.24 -5.14
N ALA A 131 1.87 1.98 -6.02
CA ALA A 131 0.49 1.72 -5.64
C ALA A 131 0.13 0.25 -5.87
N ALA A 132 -0.78 -0.26 -5.05
CA ALA A 132 -1.51 -1.50 -5.27
C ALA A 132 -3.00 -1.14 -5.39
N VAL A 133 -3.68 -1.67 -6.40
CA VAL A 133 -5.12 -1.49 -6.55
C VAL A 133 -5.80 -2.48 -5.62
N LYS A 134 -6.63 -1.98 -4.70
CA LYS A 134 -7.45 -2.77 -3.77
C LYS A 134 -8.84 -3.04 -4.36
N GLY A 135 -9.69 -3.72 -3.64
CA GLY A 135 -11.07 -3.95 -4.08
C GLY A 135 -11.19 -4.81 -5.34
N LEU A 136 -10.36 -5.82 -5.48
CA LEU A 136 -10.46 -6.75 -6.61
C LEU A 136 -11.04 -8.09 -6.13
N ILE A 137 -12.09 -8.53 -6.82
CA ILE A 137 -12.72 -9.83 -6.58
C ILE A 137 -12.15 -10.82 -7.59
N TRP A 138 -11.28 -11.67 -7.09
CA TRP A 138 -10.55 -12.66 -7.88
C TRP A 138 -11.33 -13.97 -8.00
N TYR A 139 -11.18 -14.65 -9.13
CA TYR A 139 -11.80 -15.95 -9.37
C TYR A 139 -10.99 -16.77 -10.37
N ALA A 140 -11.14 -18.09 -10.31
CA ALA A 140 -10.60 -19.00 -11.31
C ALA A 140 -11.69 -19.33 -12.34
N PRO A 141 -11.61 -18.87 -13.61
CA PRO A 141 -12.68 -19.04 -14.60
C PRO A 141 -13.08 -20.51 -14.83
N ARG A 142 -12.11 -21.43 -14.72
CA ARG A 142 -12.35 -22.87 -14.92
C ARG A 142 -13.14 -23.51 -13.77
N SER A 143 -13.12 -22.90 -12.59
CA SER A 143 -13.81 -23.39 -11.39
C SER A 143 -15.26 -22.87 -11.28
N LEU A 144 -15.66 -21.94 -12.16
CA LEU A 144 -16.97 -21.32 -12.12
C LEU A 144 -17.95 -21.96 -13.13
N PRO A 145 -19.25 -22.07 -12.78
CA PRO A 145 -20.33 -22.37 -13.73
C PRO A 145 -20.35 -21.37 -14.90
N ALA A 146 -20.81 -21.81 -16.06
CA ALA A 146 -20.82 -20.99 -17.28
C ALA A 146 -21.71 -19.74 -17.16
N ASP A 147 -22.86 -19.86 -16.51
CA ASP A 147 -23.78 -18.76 -16.22
C ASP A 147 -23.18 -17.74 -15.25
N THR A 148 -22.46 -18.20 -14.24
CA THR A 148 -21.72 -17.33 -13.31
C THR A 148 -20.68 -16.50 -14.07
N ARG A 149 -19.88 -17.14 -14.95
CA ARG A 149 -18.91 -16.41 -15.78
C ARG A 149 -19.57 -15.37 -16.70
N ALA A 150 -20.71 -15.75 -17.30
CA ALA A 150 -21.46 -14.83 -18.16
C ALA A 150 -21.98 -13.59 -17.38
N ARG A 151 -22.38 -13.78 -16.13
CA ARG A 151 -22.80 -12.66 -15.24
C ARG A 151 -21.62 -11.79 -14.80
N LEU A 152 -20.47 -12.37 -14.48
CA LEU A 152 -19.26 -11.62 -14.13
C LEU A 152 -18.71 -10.78 -15.29
N ALA A 153 -19.01 -11.16 -16.53
CA ALA A 153 -18.65 -10.39 -17.72
C ALA A 153 -19.54 -9.14 -17.93
N GLN A 154 -20.61 -8.98 -17.14
CA GLN A 154 -21.49 -7.82 -17.18
C GLN A 154 -21.18 -6.87 -16.01
N PRO A 155 -21.48 -5.58 -16.11
CA PRO A 155 -21.37 -4.66 -14.98
C PRO A 155 -22.18 -5.15 -13.77
N ILE A 156 -21.54 -5.15 -12.59
CA ILE A 156 -22.17 -5.54 -11.31
C ILE A 156 -22.47 -4.24 -10.57
N GLY A 157 -23.74 -4.00 -10.25
CA GLY A 157 -24.21 -2.72 -9.74
C GLY A 157 -23.94 -2.49 -8.25
N SER A 158 -23.88 -3.57 -7.45
CA SER A 158 -23.74 -3.49 -5.98
C SER A 158 -23.09 -4.73 -5.41
N PHE A 159 -22.63 -4.63 -4.16
CA PHE A 159 -22.17 -5.81 -3.42
C PHE A 159 -23.26 -6.88 -3.29
N ASP A 160 -24.53 -6.50 -3.10
CA ASP A 160 -25.62 -7.45 -2.99
C ASP A 160 -25.83 -8.23 -4.30
N ASP A 161 -25.59 -7.62 -5.46
CA ASP A 161 -25.65 -8.31 -6.75
C ASP A 161 -24.48 -9.29 -6.92
N LEU A 162 -23.28 -8.90 -6.50
CA LEU A 162 -22.14 -9.81 -6.44
C LEU A 162 -22.40 -10.99 -5.50
N ALA A 163 -22.94 -10.74 -4.32
CA ALA A 163 -23.26 -11.78 -3.34
C ALA A 163 -24.31 -12.77 -3.88
N LYS A 164 -25.30 -12.29 -4.66
CA LYS A 164 -26.28 -13.16 -5.36
C LYS A 164 -25.62 -14.02 -6.44
N ILE A 165 -24.68 -13.43 -7.21
CA ILE A 165 -23.90 -14.18 -8.21
C ILE A 165 -23.09 -15.27 -7.52
N ALA A 166 -22.40 -14.92 -6.45
CA ALA A 166 -21.53 -15.83 -5.70
C ALA A 166 -22.33 -16.97 -5.05
N SER A 167 -23.43 -16.66 -4.35
CA SER A 167 -24.29 -17.66 -3.70
C SER A 167 -25.04 -18.55 -4.71
N GLY A 168 -25.29 -18.06 -5.91
CA GLY A 168 -25.81 -18.87 -7.02
C GLY A 168 -24.82 -19.90 -7.55
N ALA A 169 -23.51 -19.65 -7.41
CA ALA A 169 -22.46 -20.56 -7.84
C ALA A 169 -22.13 -21.63 -6.78
N ALA A 170 -22.15 -21.27 -5.49
CA ALA A 170 -21.93 -22.17 -4.36
C ALA A 170 -22.54 -21.61 -3.08
N SER A 171 -22.93 -22.48 -2.16
CA SER A 171 -23.48 -22.07 -0.85
C SER A 171 -22.47 -21.32 0.03
N LYS A 172 -21.18 -21.61 -0.16
CA LYS A 172 -20.06 -20.98 0.56
C LYS A 172 -18.96 -20.58 -0.44
N PRO A 173 -19.16 -19.48 -1.17
CA PRO A 173 -18.30 -19.13 -2.29
C PRO A 173 -17.02 -18.39 -1.91
N TRP A 174 -16.93 -17.80 -0.69
CA TRP A 174 -15.87 -16.86 -0.34
C TRP A 174 -14.62 -17.54 0.20
N CYS A 175 -13.47 -17.18 -0.34
CA CYS A 175 -12.17 -17.45 0.24
C CYS A 175 -11.87 -16.37 1.29
N LEU A 176 -11.45 -16.74 2.47
CA LEU A 176 -11.13 -15.78 3.53
C LEU A 176 -9.99 -16.31 4.41
N GLY A 177 -9.00 -15.48 4.65
CA GLY A 177 -7.90 -15.71 5.56
C GLY A 177 -7.43 -14.38 6.14
N LEU A 178 -7.37 -14.30 7.48
CA LEU A 178 -7.14 -13.05 8.20
C LEU A 178 -5.77 -12.97 8.86
N ALA A 179 -4.94 -14.03 8.78
CA ALA A 179 -3.65 -14.04 9.45
C ALA A 179 -2.59 -13.26 8.66
N ASP A 180 -1.87 -12.40 9.36
CA ASP A 180 -0.68 -11.68 8.90
C ASP A 180 0.18 -11.24 10.09
N THR A 181 0.69 -12.21 10.85
CA THR A 181 1.54 -11.95 12.03
C THR A 181 0.97 -10.85 12.96
N SER A 182 1.68 -9.75 13.15
CA SER A 182 1.26 -8.62 14.00
C SER A 182 0.11 -7.80 13.41
N ASN A 183 -0.15 -7.91 12.09
CA ASN A 183 -1.16 -7.13 11.39
C ASN A 183 -2.40 -7.95 11.03
N SER A 184 -2.58 -9.13 11.67
CA SER A 184 -3.75 -9.99 11.42
C SER A 184 -5.05 -9.20 11.61
N GLY A 185 -5.99 -9.37 10.68
CA GLY A 185 -7.27 -8.65 10.66
C GLY A 185 -7.45 -7.76 9.43
N TRP A 186 -6.36 -7.18 8.90
CA TRP A 186 -6.44 -6.25 7.76
C TRP A 186 -7.16 -6.81 6.51
N PRO A 187 -7.14 -8.11 6.16
CA PRO A 187 -7.93 -8.54 5.02
C PRO A 187 -9.45 -8.39 5.21
N GLY A 188 -9.89 -8.36 6.47
CA GLY A 188 -11.30 -8.10 6.79
C GLY A 188 -11.62 -6.62 6.89
N THR A 189 -10.66 -5.75 7.26
CA THR A 189 -10.84 -4.30 7.16
C THR A 189 -11.02 -3.89 5.73
N ASP A 190 -10.23 -4.42 4.78
CA ASP A 190 -10.36 -4.19 3.34
C ASP A 190 -11.79 -4.47 2.82
N TRP A 191 -12.42 -5.57 3.27
CA TRP A 191 -13.82 -5.86 2.92
C TRP A 191 -14.79 -4.78 3.40
N ILE A 192 -14.63 -4.33 4.65
CA ILE A 192 -15.51 -3.33 5.27
C ILE A 192 -15.30 -1.96 4.61
N GLU A 193 -14.07 -1.63 4.29
CA GLU A 193 -13.65 -0.40 3.63
C GLU A 193 -14.23 -0.31 2.22
N ASP A 194 -14.05 -1.34 1.42
CA ASP A 194 -14.60 -1.38 0.07
C ASP A 194 -16.14 -1.31 0.06
N VAL A 195 -16.81 -2.03 0.96
CA VAL A 195 -18.27 -1.92 1.09
C VAL A 195 -18.66 -0.48 1.46
N LEU A 196 -17.98 0.14 2.42
CA LEU A 196 -18.28 1.50 2.84
C LEU A 196 -18.04 2.52 1.72
N LEU A 197 -16.90 2.40 1.03
CA LEU A 197 -16.51 3.30 -0.06
C LEU A 197 -17.49 3.22 -1.24
N HIS A 198 -17.85 2.00 -1.64
CA HIS A 198 -18.64 1.77 -2.85
C HIS A 198 -20.15 1.95 -2.64
N GLU A 199 -20.67 1.66 -1.45
CA GLU A 199 -22.11 1.79 -1.17
C GLU A 199 -22.51 3.11 -0.53
N SER A 200 -21.63 3.69 0.32
CA SER A 200 -21.94 4.96 1.00
C SER A 200 -21.25 6.16 0.34
N GLY A 201 -20.29 5.90 -0.56
CA GLY A 201 -19.59 6.90 -1.34
C GLY A 201 -18.39 7.53 -0.64
N PRO A 202 -17.51 8.18 -1.44
CA PRO A 202 -16.24 8.72 -0.96
C PRO A 202 -16.37 9.75 0.17
N ALA A 203 -17.43 10.56 0.19
CA ALA A 203 -17.60 11.58 1.22
C ALA A 203 -17.87 10.98 2.61
N VAL A 204 -18.64 9.88 2.67
CA VAL A 204 -18.90 9.14 3.91
C VAL A 204 -17.63 8.41 4.36
N TYR A 205 -16.92 7.82 3.41
CA TYR A 205 -15.63 7.18 3.64
C TYR A 205 -14.61 8.16 4.23
N ASP A 206 -14.47 9.36 3.65
CA ASP A 206 -13.56 10.41 4.14
C ASP A 206 -13.91 10.87 5.56
N GLN A 207 -15.20 10.99 5.87
CA GLN A 207 -15.65 11.33 7.23
C GLN A 207 -15.31 10.22 8.23
N TRP A 208 -15.41 8.98 7.83
CA TRP A 208 -15.06 7.85 8.67
C TRP A 208 -13.55 7.77 8.91
N VAL A 209 -12.73 7.85 7.86
CA VAL A 209 -11.26 7.86 7.93
C VAL A 209 -10.76 9.02 8.79
N SER A 210 -11.35 10.21 8.67
CA SER A 210 -10.97 11.40 9.46
C SER A 210 -11.49 11.39 10.88
N GLY A 211 -12.21 10.35 11.30
CA GLY A 211 -12.77 10.22 12.63
C GLY A 211 -13.96 11.18 12.93
N THR A 212 -14.52 11.84 11.91
CA THR A 212 -15.70 12.70 12.08
C THR A 212 -17.01 11.93 12.06
N LEU A 213 -17.06 10.78 11.37
CA LEU A 213 -18.19 9.85 11.39
C LEU A 213 -18.03 8.85 12.53
N ALA A 214 -19.11 8.59 13.27
CA ALA A 214 -19.12 7.60 14.34
C ALA A 214 -19.07 6.18 13.80
N TRP A 215 -18.34 5.29 14.48
CA TRP A 215 -18.31 3.86 14.16
C TRP A 215 -19.69 3.21 14.32
N THR A 216 -20.51 3.73 15.21
CA THR A 216 -21.89 3.27 15.44
C THR A 216 -22.89 3.76 14.39
N SER A 217 -22.46 4.56 13.42
CA SER A 217 -23.34 5.08 12.36
C SER A 217 -23.88 3.96 11.43
N ASP A 218 -25.05 4.20 10.83
CA ASP A 218 -25.69 3.23 9.95
C ASP A 218 -24.84 2.80 8.76
N PRO A 219 -24.14 3.69 8.04
CA PRO A 219 -23.27 3.26 6.94
C PRO A 219 -22.20 2.28 7.37
N VAL A 220 -21.50 2.57 8.48
CA VAL A 220 -20.44 1.72 9.01
C VAL A 220 -21.02 0.37 9.48
N ARG A 221 -22.12 0.40 10.22
CA ARG A 221 -22.82 -0.81 10.66
C ARG A 221 -23.19 -1.72 9.48
N LYS A 222 -23.76 -1.15 8.41
CA LYS A 222 -24.13 -1.91 7.21
C LYS A 222 -22.91 -2.56 6.54
N ALA A 223 -21.78 -1.85 6.46
CA ALA A 223 -20.56 -2.43 5.90
C ALA A 223 -20.09 -3.66 6.71
N TRP A 224 -20.10 -3.57 8.05
CA TRP A 224 -19.79 -4.71 8.91
C TRP A 224 -20.77 -5.88 8.77
N GLN A 225 -22.07 -5.60 8.65
CA GLN A 225 -23.08 -6.64 8.43
C GLN A 225 -22.86 -7.39 7.11
N LYS A 226 -22.47 -6.68 6.05
CA LYS A 226 -22.13 -7.28 4.75
C LYS A 226 -20.86 -8.12 4.84
N PHE A 227 -19.84 -7.66 5.55
CA PHE A 227 -18.69 -8.49 5.87
C PHE A 227 -19.10 -9.74 6.67
N GLY A 228 -20.02 -9.63 7.63
CA GLY A 228 -20.58 -10.78 8.34
C GLY A 228 -21.21 -11.81 7.40
N SER A 229 -21.85 -11.38 6.30
CA SER A 229 -22.38 -12.30 5.29
C SER A 229 -21.27 -13.01 4.49
N VAL A 230 -20.14 -12.36 4.26
CA VAL A 230 -18.94 -12.99 3.68
C VAL A 230 -18.39 -14.07 4.62
N VAL A 231 -18.25 -13.75 5.90
CA VAL A 231 -17.81 -14.72 6.92
C VAL A 231 -18.71 -15.94 6.95
N ALA A 232 -20.04 -15.74 6.97
CA ALA A 232 -21.01 -16.84 6.94
C ALA A 232 -20.96 -17.65 5.63
N GLY A 233 -20.61 -17.02 4.53
CA GLY A 233 -20.42 -17.63 3.20
C GLY A 233 -19.05 -18.22 2.94
N THR A 234 -18.20 -18.35 3.97
CA THR A 234 -16.88 -18.97 3.87
C THR A 234 -16.94 -20.46 4.19
N PRO A 235 -16.36 -21.36 3.37
CA PRO A 235 -16.40 -22.81 3.61
C PRO A 235 -15.59 -23.24 4.82
N SER A 236 -14.53 -22.53 5.14
CA SER A 236 -13.68 -22.78 6.30
C SER A 236 -14.37 -22.35 7.59
N GLY A 237 -14.18 -23.11 8.67
CA GLY A 237 -14.64 -22.66 9.99
C GLY A 237 -13.86 -21.45 10.50
N THR A 238 -14.36 -20.80 11.55
CA THR A 238 -13.78 -19.59 12.16
C THR A 238 -12.29 -19.75 12.45
N ASP A 239 -11.88 -20.85 13.11
CA ASP A 239 -10.47 -21.07 13.45
C ASP A 239 -9.58 -21.13 12.21
N ALA A 240 -10.05 -21.76 11.14
CA ALA A 240 -9.31 -21.83 9.88
C ALA A 240 -9.17 -20.44 9.24
N VAL A 241 -10.21 -19.61 9.27
CA VAL A 241 -10.17 -18.22 8.77
C VAL A 241 -9.14 -17.39 9.55
N LEU A 242 -9.13 -17.51 10.87
CA LEU A 242 -8.20 -16.77 11.74
C LEU A 242 -6.74 -17.22 11.59
N LEU A 243 -6.50 -18.48 11.23
CA LEU A 243 -5.16 -19.07 11.10
C LEU A 243 -4.63 -19.09 9.66
N THR A 244 -5.50 -18.90 8.67
CA THR A 244 -5.08 -18.85 7.24
C THR A 244 -4.47 -17.49 6.92
N GLY A 245 -3.22 -17.52 6.45
CA GLY A 245 -2.57 -16.30 5.96
C GLY A 245 -3.26 -15.76 4.69
N TYR A 246 -3.39 -14.45 4.60
CA TYR A 246 -4.03 -13.78 3.48
C TYR A 246 -3.53 -14.26 2.10
N GLY A 247 -2.22 -14.43 1.96
CA GLY A 247 -1.60 -14.91 0.70
C GLY A 247 -1.95 -16.37 0.34
N LYS A 248 -2.61 -17.12 1.24
CA LYS A 248 -3.05 -18.49 1.02
C LYS A 248 -4.58 -18.62 0.93
N ALA A 249 -5.32 -17.57 1.25
CA ALA A 249 -6.78 -17.59 1.31
C ALA A 249 -7.40 -18.03 -0.03
N GLY A 250 -6.92 -17.50 -1.14
CA GLY A 250 -7.41 -17.81 -2.48
C GLY A 250 -6.88 -19.11 -3.10
N ALA A 251 -5.89 -19.78 -2.49
CA ALA A 251 -5.30 -20.99 -3.06
C ALA A 251 -6.32 -22.13 -3.33
N PRO A 252 -7.36 -22.33 -2.49
CA PRO A 252 -8.38 -23.34 -2.75
C PRO A 252 -9.22 -23.13 -4.02
N MET A 253 -9.24 -21.93 -4.62
CA MET A 253 -9.90 -21.67 -5.91
C MET A 253 -9.34 -22.53 -7.04
N PHE A 254 -8.07 -22.91 -6.95
CA PHE A 254 -7.34 -23.64 -7.97
C PHE A 254 -7.39 -25.17 -7.80
N ALA A 255 -8.03 -25.63 -6.73
CA ALA A 255 -8.22 -27.07 -6.47
C ALA A 255 -9.33 -27.67 -7.37
N SER A 256 -9.36 -29.01 -7.46
CA SER A 256 -10.42 -29.74 -8.14
C SER A 256 -10.97 -30.87 -7.24
N PRO A 257 -12.19 -30.73 -6.70
CA PRO A 257 -13.10 -29.58 -6.81
C PRO A 257 -12.56 -28.34 -6.06
N PRO A 258 -13.00 -27.12 -6.43
CA PRO A 258 -12.56 -25.91 -5.74
C PRO A 258 -13.09 -25.87 -4.30
N GLY A 259 -12.23 -25.40 -3.37
CA GLY A 259 -12.62 -25.25 -1.97
C GLY A 259 -13.36 -23.95 -1.69
N CYS A 260 -13.16 -22.92 -2.51
CA CYS A 260 -13.87 -21.64 -2.54
C CYS A 260 -13.83 -21.08 -3.97
N LEU A 261 -14.57 -20.03 -4.29
CA LEU A 261 -14.73 -19.54 -5.67
C LEU A 261 -14.23 -18.11 -5.87
N PHE A 262 -14.32 -17.26 -4.85
CA PHE A 262 -14.03 -15.84 -4.93
C PHE A 262 -13.12 -15.42 -3.78
N ASP A 263 -12.05 -14.71 -4.10
CA ASP A 263 -11.13 -14.10 -3.15
C ASP A 263 -11.19 -12.58 -3.28
N HIS A 264 -11.14 -11.85 -2.17
CA HIS A 264 -11.05 -10.40 -2.17
C HIS A 264 -9.66 -10.00 -1.70
N ALA A 265 -8.92 -9.36 -2.58
CA ALA A 265 -7.58 -8.90 -2.25
C ALA A 265 -7.11 -7.81 -3.23
N GLY A 266 -6.11 -7.04 -2.83
CA GLY A 266 -5.43 -6.11 -3.71
C GLY A 266 -4.61 -6.81 -4.80
N SER A 267 -4.17 -6.04 -5.78
CA SER A 267 -3.41 -6.52 -6.94
C SER A 267 -2.13 -7.30 -6.61
N PHE A 268 -1.55 -7.08 -5.43
CA PHE A 268 -0.37 -7.79 -4.92
C PHE A 268 -0.58 -9.30 -4.76
N ILE A 269 -1.83 -9.78 -4.65
CA ILE A 269 -2.15 -11.19 -4.40
C ILE A 269 -1.67 -12.11 -5.53
N THR A 270 -1.51 -11.58 -6.73
CA THR A 270 -1.04 -12.33 -7.90
C THR A 270 0.34 -12.95 -7.68
N ALA A 271 1.19 -12.32 -6.88
CA ALA A 271 2.49 -12.85 -6.49
C ALA A 271 2.37 -14.13 -5.64
N PHE A 272 1.30 -14.25 -4.85
CA PHE A 272 1.01 -15.43 -4.02
C PHE A 272 0.36 -16.54 -4.83
N TYR A 273 -0.56 -16.20 -5.74
CA TYR A 273 -1.18 -17.19 -6.64
C TYR A 273 -0.12 -17.94 -7.46
N GLY A 274 0.86 -17.20 -8.00
CA GLY A 274 1.97 -17.82 -8.75
C GLY A 274 2.85 -18.76 -7.92
N GLN A 275 2.74 -18.76 -6.58
CA GLN A 275 3.46 -19.66 -5.68
C GLN A 275 2.62 -20.86 -5.25
N THR A 276 1.34 -20.92 -5.58
CA THR A 276 0.46 -22.06 -5.24
C THR A 276 0.80 -23.27 -6.12
N SER A 277 0.33 -24.44 -5.69
CA SER A 277 0.48 -25.67 -6.48
C SER A 277 -0.13 -25.49 -7.87
N GLY A 278 0.59 -25.91 -8.90
CA GLY A 278 0.18 -25.73 -10.30
C GLY A 278 0.58 -24.39 -10.91
N ARG A 279 1.09 -23.43 -10.12
CA ARG A 279 1.55 -22.11 -10.54
C ARG A 279 0.56 -21.40 -11.49
N PRO A 280 -0.64 -21.05 -11.01
CA PRO A 280 -1.66 -20.43 -11.85
C PRO A 280 -1.15 -19.20 -12.59
N GLN A 281 -1.55 -19.05 -13.84
CA GLN A 281 -1.11 -17.97 -14.72
C GLN A 281 -2.19 -16.89 -14.84
N ALA A 282 -1.76 -15.64 -14.79
CA ALA A 282 -2.61 -14.46 -14.92
C ALA A 282 -3.40 -14.46 -16.24
N GLY A 283 -4.70 -14.19 -16.19
CA GLY A 283 -5.57 -14.12 -17.35
C GLY A 283 -5.95 -15.48 -17.98
N GLY A 284 -5.24 -16.56 -17.61
CA GLY A 284 -5.54 -17.92 -18.05
C GLY A 284 -6.23 -18.73 -16.95
N ASP A 285 -5.60 -18.81 -15.79
CA ASP A 285 -6.09 -19.61 -14.67
C ASP A 285 -6.85 -18.81 -13.64
N TYR A 286 -6.62 -17.50 -13.55
CA TYR A 286 -7.38 -16.57 -12.71
C TYR A 286 -7.60 -15.22 -13.38
N ASP A 287 -8.66 -14.56 -12.96
CA ASP A 287 -9.11 -13.28 -13.45
C ASP A 287 -9.78 -12.49 -12.32
N PHE A 288 -10.19 -11.25 -12.56
CA PHE A 288 -10.83 -10.42 -11.57
C PHE A 288 -12.00 -9.62 -12.13
N VAL A 289 -12.89 -9.19 -11.24
CA VAL A 289 -13.78 -8.03 -11.43
C VAL A 289 -13.49 -6.99 -10.35
N PRO A 290 -13.60 -5.67 -10.65
CA PRO A 290 -13.50 -4.64 -9.63
C PRO A 290 -14.62 -4.81 -8.60
N PHE A 291 -14.41 -4.30 -7.38
CA PHE A 291 -15.47 -4.25 -6.38
C PHE A 291 -16.67 -3.49 -6.94
N PRO A 292 -17.89 -4.03 -6.79
CA PRO A 292 -19.07 -3.47 -7.43
C PRO A 292 -19.57 -2.20 -6.72
N GLY A 293 -20.31 -1.38 -7.46
CA GLY A 293 -20.77 -0.07 -6.98
C GLY A 293 -19.97 1.04 -7.62
N GLY A 294 -20.07 2.21 -7.28
CA GLY A 294 -19.43 3.45 -7.76
C GLY A 294 -18.18 3.39 -8.64
N GLN A 295 -17.69 4.55 -9.03
CA GLN A 295 -16.44 4.67 -9.80
C GLN A 295 -15.27 5.11 -8.90
N ALA A 296 -15.31 4.70 -7.65
CA ALA A 296 -14.19 4.83 -6.74
C ALA A 296 -13.24 3.62 -6.87
N VAL A 297 -11.98 3.84 -6.59
CA VAL A 297 -10.98 2.78 -6.47
C VAL A 297 -10.22 3.03 -5.18
N GLU A 298 -10.10 1.99 -4.37
CA GLU A 298 -9.24 2.00 -3.21
C GLU A 298 -7.83 1.54 -3.62
N ILE A 299 -6.83 2.18 -3.04
CA ILE A 299 -5.42 1.80 -3.22
C ILE A 299 -4.73 1.64 -1.88
N GLY A 300 -3.83 0.70 -1.80
CA GLY A 300 -2.71 0.72 -0.86
C GLY A 300 -1.46 1.18 -1.57
N GLY A 301 -0.39 1.44 -0.84
CA GLY A 301 0.88 1.73 -1.49
C GLY A 301 1.92 2.36 -0.58
N ASP A 302 3.11 2.42 -1.11
CA ASP A 302 4.28 2.93 -0.41
C ASP A 302 4.54 4.39 -0.81
N LEU A 303 4.76 5.22 0.21
CA LEU A 303 5.03 6.65 0.05
C LEU A 303 6.51 6.94 0.33
N LEU A 304 7.13 7.78 -0.48
CA LEU A 304 8.47 8.31 -0.16
C LEU A 304 8.32 9.68 0.52
N GLY A 305 8.74 9.77 1.77
CA GLY A 305 8.85 11.01 2.52
C GLY A 305 10.27 11.59 2.46
N MET A 306 10.40 12.92 2.51
CA MET A 306 11.69 13.61 2.52
C MET A 306 11.97 14.13 3.93
N PHE A 307 12.99 13.57 4.62
CA PHE A 307 13.41 13.97 5.97
C PHE A 307 14.45 15.07 5.95
N ARG A 308 15.36 15.06 4.99
CA ARG A 308 16.34 16.12 4.76
C ARG A 308 16.17 16.70 3.36
N ALA A 309 15.95 18.01 3.27
CA ALA A 309 15.68 18.69 2.01
C ALA A 309 16.97 19.09 1.28
N THR A 310 17.87 18.13 1.08
CA THR A 310 19.10 18.36 0.30
C THR A 310 18.78 18.59 -1.18
N PRO A 311 19.64 19.25 -1.96
CA PRO A 311 19.44 19.37 -3.39
C PRO A 311 19.28 18.01 -4.09
N ALA A 312 20.07 17.00 -3.67
CA ALA A 312 19.99 15.64 -4.20
C ALA A 312 18.64 14.98 -3.90
N ALA A 313 18.13 15.09 -2.65
CA ALA A 313 16.82 14.57 -2.27
C ALA A 313 15.69 15.19 -3.09
N ARG A 314 15.70 16.51 -3.30
CA ARG A 314 14.69 17.19 -4.13
C ARG A 314 14.71 16.71 -5.58
N LYS A 315 15.91 16.53 -6.16
CA LYS A 315 16.06 15.99 -7.52
C LYS A 315 15.55 14.54 -7.60
N LEU A 316 15.84 13.70 -6.58
CA LEU A 316 15.37 12.32 -6.54
C LEU A 316 13.84 12.26 -6.46
N VAL A 317 13.22 13.01 -5.55
CA VAL A 317 11.75 13.08 -5.44
C VAL A 317 11.12 13.50 -6.76
N ALA A 318 11.66 14.54 -7.41
CA ALA A 318 11.16 14.99 -8.71
C ALA A 318 11.32 13.93 -9.80
N TYR A 319 12.44 13.21 -9.83
CA TYR A 319 12.67 12.12 -10.79
C TYR A 319 11.68 10.97 -10.60
N LEU A 320 11.45 10.52 -9.36
CA LEU A 320 10.59 9.38 -9.04
C LEU A 320 9.12 9.62 -9.42
N THR A 321 8.69 10.86 -9.60
CA THR A 321 7.34 11.20 -10.10
C THR A 321 7.23 11.18 -11.62
N THR A 322 8.33 11.03 -12.36
CA THR A 322 8.30 10.99 -13.82
C THR A 322 7.73 9.68 -14.36
N ALA A 323 7.06 9.73 -15.51
CA ALA A 323 6.57 8.53 -16.20
C ALA A 323 7.72 7.53 -16.44
N LYS A 324 8.86 8.02 -16.93
CA LYS A 324 10.04 7.19 -17.21
C LYS A 324 10.55 6.41 -15.99
N ALA A 325 10.58 7.03 -14.82
CA ALA A 325 10.96 6.36 -13.58
C ALA A 325 9.95 5.27 -13.23
N GLN A 326 8.66 5.60 -13.25
CA GLN A 326 7.56 4.69 -12.93
C GLN A 326 7.51 3.49 -13.90
N GLU A 327 7.64 3.71 -15.21
CA GLU A 327 7.70 2.67 -16.25
C GLU A 327 8.79 1.65 -15.98
N THR A 328 9.98 2.10 -15.53
CA THR A 328 11.10 1.20 -15.22
C THR A 328 10.73 0.16 -14.18
N TRP A 329 9.87 0.49 -13.23
CA TRP A 329 9.42 -0.43 -12.20
C TRP A 329 8.27 -1.31 -12.67
N ILE A 330 7.19 -0.69 -13.19
CA ILE A 330 5.97 -1.41 -13.57
C ILE A 330 6.20 -2.46 -14.66
N GLN A 331 7.17 -2.23 -15.55
CA GLN A 331 7.52 -3.16 -16.63
C GLN A 331 8.32 -4.39 -16.16
N ARG A 332 8.80 -4.40 -14.91
CA ARG A 332 9.53 -5.56 -14.41
C ARG A 332 8.58 -6.69 -14.06
N PRO A 333 8.84 -7.93 -14.53
CA PRO A 333 8.04 -9.08 -14.17
C PRO A 333 7.95 -9.25 -12.64
N GLY A 334 6.74 -9.44 -12.12
CA GLY A 334 6.52 -9.62 -10.68
C GLY A 334 6.69 -8.36 -9.83
N SER A 335 6.78 -7.17 -10.41
CA SER A 335 6.91 -5.92 -9.66
C SER A 335 5.69 -5.63 -8.78
N GLY A 336 4.49 -6.06 -9.19
CA GLY A 336 3.22 -5.77 -8.51
C GLY A 336 2.93 -4.28 -8.33
N ALA A 337 3.69 -3.41 -9.00
CA ALA A 337 3.60 -1.97 -8.87
C ALA A 337 2.61 -1.39 -9.89
N PHE A 338 1.79 -0.43 -9.43
CA PHE A 338 0.95 0.41 -10.28
C PHE A 338 1.34 1.88 -10.09
N SER A 339 1.23 2.64 -11.18
CA SER A 339 1.57 4.06 -11.19
C SER A 339 0.33 4.93 -11.05
N LEU A 340 0.42 5.97 -10.22
CA LEU A 340 -0.58 7.03 -10.16
C LEU A 340 -0.31 8.15 -11.19
N ASN A 341 0.79 8.09 -11.92
CA ASN A 341 1.11 9.08 -12.95
C ASN A 341 0.24 8.84 -14.19
N ARG A 342 -0.63 9.81 -14.53
CA ARG A 342 -1.53 9.74 -15.71
C ARG A 342 -0.79 9.63 -17.05
N SER A 343 0.49 9.97 -17.08
CA SER A 343 1.31 9.84 -18.29
C SER A 343 1.86 8.44 -18.51
N VAL A 344 1.60 7.51 -17.57
CA VAL A 344 1.91 6.08 -17.73
C VAL A 344 0.64 5.37 -18.19
N PRO A 345 0.54 5.04 -19.49
CA PRO A 345 -0.68 4.45 -20.02
C PRO A 345 -0.78 2.95 -19.62
N PRO A 346 -2.00 2.39 -19.56
CA PRO A 346 -2.19 0.97 -19.27
C PRO A 346 -1.47 0.03 -20.25
N SER A 347 -1.17 0.48 -21.48
CA SER A 347 -0.42 -0.29 -22.48
C SER A 347 1.01 -0.65 -22.05
N ASP A 348 1.59 0.13 -21.13
CA ASP A 348 2.98 -0.05 -20.71
C ASP A 348 3.16 -1.18 -19.69
N TYR A 349 2.05 -1.70 -19.15
CA TYR A 349 2.09 -2.85 -18.26
C TYR A 349 2.33 -4.16 -19.03
N PRO A 350 3.13 -5.10 -18.45
CA PRO A 350 3.71 -6.22 -19.22
C PRO A 350 2.68 -7.24 -19.70
N ASP A 351 1.61 -7.47 -18.96
CA ASP A 351 0.64 -8.53 -19.24
C ASP A 351 -0.80 -8.01 -19.32
N PRO A 352 -1.74 -8.74 -19.97
CA PRO A 352 -3.12 -8.29 -20.16
C PRO A 352 -3.88 -8.06 -18.84
N LEU A 353 -3.60 -8.83 -17.79
CA LEU A 353 -4.26 -8.68 -16.50
C LEU A 353 -3.85 -7.37 -15.82
N SER A 354 -2.55 -7.11 -15.74
CA SER A 354 -2.00 -5.84 -15.21
C SER A 354 -2.50 -4.63 -16.00
N ARG A 355 -2.62 -4.74 -17.34
CA ARG A 355 -3.22 -3.67 -18.18
C ARG A 355 -4.66 -3.39 -17.79
N ARG A 356 -5.48 -4.40 -17.49
CA ARG A 356 -6.88 -4.20 -17.07
C ARG A 356 -6.96 -3.61 -15.67
N ILE A 357 -6.09 -4.01 -14.74
CA ILE A 357 -6.02 -3.38 -13.41
C ILE A 357 -5.62 -1.91 -13.54
N ALA A 358 -4.60 -1.62 -14.36
CA ALA A 358 -4.18 -0.25 -14.64
C ALA A 358 -5.31 0.57 -15.31
N GLN A 359 -6.09 -0.04 -16.20
CA GLN A 359 -7.27 0.59 -16.81
C GLN A 359 -8.35 0.91 -15.77
N THR A 360 -8.61 0.00 -14.81
CA THR A 360 -9.53 0.24 -13.69
C THR A 360 -9.09 1.46 -12.89
N LEU A 361 -7.81 1.53 -12.53
CA LEU A 361 -7.24 2.68 -11.82
C LEU A 361 -7.30 3.98 -12.66
N ALA A 362 -6.94 3.93 -13.94
CA ALA A 362 -6.92 5.10 -14.82
C ALA A 362 -8.32 5.67 -15.09
N SER A 363 -9.35 4.82 -15.13
CA SER A 363 -10.75 5.19 -15.35
C SER A 363 -11.49 5.61 -14.08
N ALA A 364 -10.88 5.45 -12.90
CA ALA A 364 -11.47 5.83 -11.64
C ALA A 364 -11.78 7.34 -11.60
N ARG A 365 -13.01 7.69 -11.21
CA ARG A 365 -13.38 9.09 -10.94
C ARG A 365 -12.82 9.58 -9.61
N THR A 366 -12.70 8.66 -8.67
CA THR A 366 -12.23 8.94 -7.32
C THR A 366 -11.29 7.84 -6.90
N VAL A 367 -10.14 8.22 -6.32
CA VAL A 367 -9.23 7.28 -5.70
C VAL A 367 -9.14 7.64 -4.22
N ARG A 368 -9.18 6.62 -3.37
CA ARG A 368 -8.91 6.75 -1.93
C ARG A 368 -7.80 5.81 -1.53
N PHE A 369 -7.02 6.25 -0.58
CA PHE A 369 -6.10 5.36 0.10
C PHE A 369 -6.90 4.49 1.07
N ASP A 370 -6.43 3.27 1.29
CA ASP A 370 -6.90 2.35 2.32
C ASP A 370 -7.20 3.11 3.63
N GLY A 371 -8.40 2.90 4.15
CA GLY A 371 -8.89 3.68 5.28
C GLY A 371 -8.14 3.40 6.55
N SER A 372 -7.87 2.13 6.85
CA SER A 372 -7.12 1.72 8.03
C SER A 372 -5.69 2.24 7.99
N ASP A 373 -5.02 2.15 6.83
CA ASP A 373 -3.69 2.73 6.58
C ASP A 373 -3.65 4.25 6.72
N SER A 374 -4.79 4.89 6.48
CA SER A 374 -4.93 6.34 6.58
C SER A 374 -5.33 6.84 7.98
N MET A 375 -5.70 5.93 8.87
CA MET A 375 -6.06 6.26 10.26
C MET A 375 -4.81 6.38 11.17
N PRO A 376 -4.94 7.02 12.34
CA PRO A 376 -3.92 6.91 13.38
C PRO A 376 -3.68 5.44 13.76
N THR A 377 -2.43 5.06 13.99
CA THR A 377 -2.02 3.66 14.25
C THR A 377 -2.85 2.97 15.36
N VAL A 378 -3.21 3.72 16.41
CA VAL A 378 -4.05 3.18 17.50
C VAL A 378 -5.45 2.81 17.01
N MET A 379 -6.01 3.59 16.08
CA MET A 379 -7.34 3.33 15.52
C MET A 379 -7.29 2.15 14.53
N ALA A 380 -6.27 2.12 13.67
CA ALA A 380 -6.04 1.02 12.73
C ALA A 380 -5.89 -0.32 13.47
N ALA A 381 -5.01 -0.38 14.48
CA ALA A 381 -4.81 -1.59 15.28
C ALA A 381 -6.09 -2.03 16.03
N ALA A 382 -6.89 -1.07 16.53
CA ALA A 382 -8.17 -1.38 17.15
C ALA A 382 -9.17 -1.96 16.13
N PHE A 383 -9.14 -1.49 14.90
CA PHE A 383 -10.00 -1.98 13.82
C PHE A 383 -9.60 -3.40 13.41
N ASP A 384 -8.31 -3.67 13.18
CA ASP A 384 -7.80 -5.01 12.89
C ASP A 384 -8.24 -6.03 13.96
N HIS A 385 -8.02 -5.68 15.23
CA HIS A 385 -8.42 -6.53 16.34
C HIS A 385 -9.94 -6.77 16.39
N ALA A 386 -10.73 -5.72 16.14
CA ALA A 386 -12.18 -5.80 16.13
C ALA A 386 -12.72 -6.72 15.02
N VAL A 387 -12.05 -6.77 13.86
CA VAL A 387 -12.37 -7.72 12.80
C VAL A 387 -12.19 -9.16 13.26
N LEU A 388 -11.05 -9.47 13.90
CA LEU A 388 -10.78 -10.81 14.42
C LEU A 388 -11.82 -11.20 15.48
N GLU A 389 -12.18 -10.27 16.38
CA GLU A 389 -13.20 -10.46 17.39
C GLU A 389 -14.59 -10.71 16.77
N TYR A 390 -14.95 -9.97 15.73
CA TYR A 390 -16.25 -10.13 15.05
C TYR A 390 -16.39 -11.48 14.36
N VAL A 391 -15.32 -11.97 13.73
CA VAL A 391 -15.33 -13.26 13.05
C VAL A 391 -15.56 -14.43 14.01
N THR A 392 -15.15 -14.29 15.28
CA THR A 392 -15.42 -15.34 16.30
C THR A 392 -16.88 -15.40 16.73
N ASP A 393 -17.62 -14.28 16.69
CA ASP A 393 -19.03 -14.18 17.06
C ASP A 393 -19.74 -13.11 16.22
N PRO A 394 -20.13 -13.42 14.95
CA PRO A 394 -20.71 -12.45 14.03
C PRO A 394 -22.19 -12.14 14.31
N THR A 395 -22.57 -12.03 15.58
CA THR A 395 -23.92 -11.67 16.00
C THR A 395 -24.14 -10.16 16.02
N ALA A 396 -25.41 -9.73 15.85
CA ALA A 396 -25.76 -8.30 15.91
C ALA A 396 -25.39 -7.70 17.28
N LYS A 397 -25.58 -8.43 18.38
CA LYS A 397 -25.23 -7.96 19.73
C LYS A 397 -23.72 -7.76 19.89
N ARG A 398 -22.91 -8.67 19.31
CA ARG A 398 -21.44 -8.54 19.34
C ARG A 398 -20.99 -7.35 18.51
N LEU A 399 -21.57 -7.19 17.31
CA LEU A 399 -21.30 -6.05 16.46
C LEU A 399 -21.58 -4.71 17.17
N ASP A 400 -22.71 -4.60 17.87
CA ASP A 400 -23.04 -3.38 18.62
C ASP A 400 -21.97 -3.04 19.68
N ALA A 401 -21.50 -4.05 20.39
CA ALA A 401 -20.45 -3.88 21.39
C ALA A 401 -19.10 -3.48 20.75
N ILE A 402 -18.74 -4.11 19.65
CA ILE A 402 -17.51 -3.79 18.87
C ILE A 402 -17.55 -2.35 18.37
N LEU A 403 -18.63 -1.96 17.70
CA LEU A 403 -18.76 -0.60 17.16
C LEU A 403 -18.75 0.47 18.26
N ALA A 404 -19.37 0.19 19.41
CA ALA A 404 -19.29 1.10 20.56
C ALA A 404 -17.87 1.20 21.13
N SER A 405 -17.11 0.10 21.15
CA SER A 405 -15.70 0.09 21.57
C SER A 405 -14.82 0.89 20.61
N LEU A 406 -14.94 0.65 19.30
CA LEU A 406 -14.22 1.41 18.27
C LEU A 406 -14.55 2.91 18.34
N ASP A 407 -15.81 3.24 18.58
CA ASP A 407 -16.23 4.63 18.73
C ASP A 407 -15.66 5.30 20.00
N LYS A 408 -15.41 4.53 21.05
CA LYS A 408 -14.69 5.00 22.24
C LYS A 408 -13.22 5.28 21.89
N VAL A 409 -12.55 4.39 21.18
CA VAL A 409 -11.17 4.62 20.70
C VAL A 409 -11.12 5.87 19.82
N ARG A 410 -12.04 6.02 18.85
CA ARG A 410 -12.14 7.21 18.00
C ARG A 410 -12.20 8.52 18.80
N ARG A 411 -13.03 8.58 19.83
CA ARG A 411 -13.19 9.79 20.65
C ARG A 411 -11.97 10.15 21.50
N THR A 412 -11.12 9.19 21.80
CA THR A 412 -9.89 9.39 22.59
C THR A 412 -8.63 9.51 21.72
N THR A 413 -8.73 9.19 20.44
CA THR A 413 -7.63 9.28 19.49
C THR A 413 -7.63 10.64 18.80
N ARG A 414 -6.44 11.24 18.68
CA ARG A 414 -6.25 12.45 17.88
C ARG A 414 -6.15 12.08 16.41
N PHE A 415 -7.12 12.49 15.62
CA PHE A 415 -7.05 12.43 14.17
C PHE A 415 -6.41 13.71 13.64
N GLU A 416 -5.41 13.57 12.81
CA GLU A 416 -4.79 14.70 12.11
C GLU A 416 -5.63 15.03 10.88
N ARG A 417 -6.05 16.30 10.78
CA ARG A 417 -6.94 16.80 9.73
C ARG A 417 -6.16 17.32 8.54
#